data_f1cde73b6535120b4df5f6b00aa60e1d
#
_entry.id   f1cde73b6535120b4df5f6b00aa60e1d
#
_cell.length_a   1.000
_cell.length_b   1.000
_cell.length_c   1.000
_cell.angle_alpha   90.00
_cell.angle_beta   90.00
_cell.angle_gamma   90.00
#
_symmetry.space_group_name_H-M   'P 1'
#
loop_
_entity.id
_entity.type
_entity.pdbx_description
1 polymer ?
#
loop_
_entity_poly.entity_id
_entity_poly.type
_entity_poly.pdbx_seq_one_letter_code
_entity_poly.pdbx_strand_id
1 'polypeptide(L)'
;MKQPTRRALIGAAATAFALLSTGVAHAEATAPAAATQAHYGAIFQIDSGSPGAIKKTLNNIENLLHDPRLKGKVQVELIANAQGFAAYVKNNGFEQKLQSLQQQGVLLAQCANTLRELHVDRKDLYPFITVVPSGMGEITIREAQGWAYIHPSAPNPGL
;
A
#
# COMPACT_ATOMS: atom_id res chain seq x y z
N MET A 1 -6.70 -70.64 51.46
CA MET A 1 -7.99 -70.99 52.15
C MET A 1 -9.08 -70.00 51.69
N LYS A 2 -10.07 -70.57 51.00
CA LYS A 2 -11.52 -70.21 50.93
C LYS A 2 -11.93 -68.82 50.73
N GLN A 3 -12.54 -68.57 49.55
CA GLN A 3 -13.61 -67.58 49.29
C GLN A 3 -14.76 -67.72 50.28
N PRO A 4 -15.69 -66.77 50.38
CA PRO A 4 -16.72 -66.71 49.36
C PRO A 4 -17.29 -65.27 49.02
N THR A 5 -17.73 -65.19 47.80
CA THR A 5 -18.86 -64.47 47.21
C THR A 5 -19.92 -63.87 48.12
N ARG A 6 -20.39 -62.59 47.83
CA ARG A 6 -21.80 -62.33 47.84
C ARG A 6 -22.16 -61.22 46.80
N ARG A 7 -23.05 -61.57 45.91
CA ARG A 7 -23.86 -60.73 45.01
C ARG A 7 -24.90 -59.96 45.82
N ALA A 8 -25.17 -58.78 45.50
CA ALA A 8 -26.51 -58.22 45.64
C ALA A 8 -26.79 -57.21 44.52
N LEU A 9 -27.89 -57.46 43.86
CA LEU A 9 -28.53 -56.67 42.81
C LEU A 9 -29.30 -55.49 43.40
N ILE A 10 -29.73 -54.63 42.49
CA ILE A 10 -30.95 -53.80 42.43
C ILE A 10 -30.74 -52.32 42.70
N GLY A 11 -31.18 -51.57 41.69
CA GLY A 11 -31.72 -50.25 41.85
C GLY A 11 -31.49 -49.29 40.64
N ALA A 12 -32.27 -49.53 39.57
CA ALA A 12 -32.38 -48.51 38.48
C ALA A 12 -33.22 -47.35 38.99
N ALA A 13 -32.67 -46.14 38.92
CA ALA A 13 -33.46 -44.93 38.97
C ALA A 13 -32.97 -44.03 37.79
N ALA A 14 -33.75 -44.02 36.75
CA ALA A 14 -33.56 -43.11 35.60
C ALA A 14 -34.16 -41.76 36.01
N THR A 15 -33.29 -40.79 36.29
CA THR A 15 -33.68 -39.39 36.37
C THR A 15 -33.34 -38.72 35.03
N ALA A 16 -34.38 -38.45 34.24
CA ALA A 16 -34.28 -37.66 33.04
C ALA A 16 -33.94 -36.19 33.37
N PHE A 17 -32.74 -35.79 33.07
CA PHE A 17 -32.35 -34.37 33.13
C PHE A 17 -32.62 -33.74 31.73
N ALA A 18 -33.67 -32.94 31.67
CA ALA A 18 -33.95 -32.11 30.50
C ALA A 18 -32.92 -30.99 30.45
N LEU A 19 -31.97 -31.11 29.52
CA LEU A 19 -31.05 -30.02 29.17
C LEU A 19 -31.81 -29.00 28.32
N LEU A 20 -32.18 -27.89 28.91
CA LEU A 20 -32.53 -26.67 28.16
C LEU A 20 -31.25 -26.16 27.51
N SER A 21 -31.08 -26.44 26.22
CA SER A 21 -30.07 -25.78 25.40
C SER A 21 -30.54 -24.37 25.10
N THR A 22 -30.04 -23.40 25.84
CA THR A 22 -30.13 -21.98 25.47
C THR A 22 -29.20 -21.78 24.26
N GLY A 23 -29.83 -21.71 23.08
CA GLY A 23 -29.13 -21.36 21.83
C GLY A 23 -28.57 -19.95 21.96
N VAL A 24 -27.25 -19.84 22.19
CA VAL A 24 -26.53 -18.59 22.01
C VAL A 24 -26.46 -18.36 20.50
N ALA A 25 -27.29 -17.45 19.98
CA ALA A 25 -27.17 -16.96 18.63
C ALA A 25 -25.78 -16.28 18.50
N HIS A 26 -24.83 -16.98 17.92
CA HIS A 26 -23.61 -16.36 17.45
C HIS A 26 -24.01 -15.42 16.31
N ALA A 27 -24.02 -14.12 16.59
CA ALA A 27 -23.98 -13.12 15.55
C ALA A 27 -22.69 -13.35 14.76
N GLU A 28 -22.82 -13.93 13.57
CA GLU A 28 -21.76 -13.98 12.59
C GLU A 28 -21.35 -12.53 12.30
N ALA A 29 -20.24 -12.10 12.86
CA ALA A 29 -19.62 -10.85 12.50
C ALA A 29 -19.26 -10.99 11.02
N THR A 30 -20.05 -10.35 10.14
CA THR A 30 -19.69 -10.15 8.74
C THR A 30 -18.31 -9.51 8.73
N ALA A 31 -17.31 -10.31 8.35
CA ALA A 31 -15.97 -9.79 8.08
C ALA A 31 -16.11 -8.62 7.08
N PRO A 32 -15.42 -7.49 7.32
CA PRO A 32 -15.45 -6.39 6.36
C PRO A 32 -15.03 -6.96 5.01
N ALA A 33 -15.81 -6.63 3.96
CA ALA A 33 -15.52 -7.04 2.60
C ALA A 33 -14.03 -6.82 2.33
N ALA A 34 -13.32 -7.88 1.98
CA ALA A 34 -11.89 -7.83 1.71
C ALA A 34 -11.67 -6.72 0.70
N ALA A 35 -10.98 -5.66 1.12
CA ALA A 35 -10.52 -4.62 0.22
C ALA A 35 -9.84 -5.32 -0.93
N THR A 36 -10.29 -5.05 -2.15
CA THR A 36 -9.76 -5.69 -3.37
C THR A 36 -8.26 -5.43 -3.37
N GLN A 37 -7.45 -6.43 -3.02
CA GLN A 37 -6.00 -6.26 -2.98
C GLN A 37 -5.55 -5.87 -4.38
N ALA A 38 -4.81 -4.78 -4.47
CA ALA A 38 -4.17 -4.39 -5.72
C ALA A 38 -3.29 -5.56 -6.18
N HIS A 39 -3.54 -6.06 -7.39
CA HIS A 39 -2.80 -7.19 -7.95
C HIS A 39 -1.48 -6.78 -8.60
N TYR A 40 -1.31 -5.46 -8.83
CA TYR A 40 -0.15 -4.89 -9.53
C TYR A 40 0.47 -3.78 -8.71
N GLY A 41 1.79 -3.64 -8.80
CA GLY A 41 2.53 -2.50 -8.26
C GLY A 41 3.34 -1.84 -9.36
N ALA A 42 3.43 -0.51 -9.34
CA ALA A 42 4.30 0.24 -10.24
C ALA A 42 5.02 1.34 -9.46
N ILE A 43 6.35 1.35 -9.52
CA ILE A 43 7.17 2.42 -9.01
C ILE A 43 7.70 3.26 -10.15
N PHE A 44 7.31 4.54 -10.18
CA PHE A 44 7.81 5.53 -11.11
C PHE A 44 8.99 6.25 -10.49
N GLN A 45 10.06 6.41 -11.25
CA GLN A 45 11.18 7.26 -10.85
C GLN A 45 11.14 8.59 -11.60
N ILE A 46 11.42 9.69 -10.90
CA ILE A 46 11.75 10.97 -11.50
C ILE A 46 13.08 11.49 -10.92
N ASP A 47 14.06 11.70 -11.81
CA ASP A 47 15.40 12.21 -11.48
C ASP A 47 15.69 13.54 -12.18
N SER A 48 14.81 13.99 -13.07
CA SER A 48 14.90 15.25 -13.79
C SER A 48 14.03 16.33 -13.16
N GLY A 49 14.60 17.52 -12.97
CA GLY A 49 13.88 18.73 -12.52
C GLY A 49 13.19 19.53 -13.63
N SER A 50 13.28 19.10 -14.89
CA SER A 50 12.64 19.85 -15.97
C SER A 50 11.11 19.78 -15.88
N PRO A 51 10.40 20.91 -16.06
CA PRO A 51 8.93 20.94 -16.01
C PRO A 51 8.30 19.96 -17.01
N GLY A 52 8.91 19.75 -18.18
CA GLY A 52 8.44 18.81 -19.19
C GLY A 52 8.53 17.35 -18.72
N ALA A 53 9.64 16.95 -18.08
CA ALA A 53 9.80 15.60 -17.51
C ALA A 53 8.81 15.38 -16.36
N ILE A 54 8.65 16.36 -15.48
CA ILE A 54 7.69 16.29 -14.37
C ILE A 54 6.28 16.10 -14.92
N LYS A 55 5.84 16.97 -15.83
CA LYS A 55 4.51 16.89 -16.46
C LYS A 55 4.28 15.53 -17.13
N LYS A 56 5.26 15.05 -17.89
CA LYS A 56 5.18 13.74 -18.58
C LYS A 56 5.01 12.60 -17.58
N THR A 57 5.82 12.59 -16.50
CA THR A 57 5.75 11.55 -15.48
C THR A 57 4.39 11.53 -14.79
N LEU A 58 3.88 12.70 -14.35
CA LEU A 58 2.58 12.81 -13.68
C LEU A 58 1.43 12.39 -14.61
N ASN A 59 1.49 12.74 -15.90
CA ASN A 59 0.50 12.29 -16.88
C ASN A 59 0.56 10.77 -17.13
N ASN A 60 1.75 10.18 -17.18
CA ASN A 60 1.89 8.73 -17.33
C ASN A 60 1.30 7.96 -16.14
N ILE A 61 1.49 8.48 -14.92
CA ILE A 61 0.85 7.89 -13.72
C ILE A 61 -0.68 7.98 -13.85
N GLU A 62 -1.20 9.13 -14.21
CA GLU A 62 -2.65 9.31 -14.38
C GLU A 62 -3.22 8.37 -15.44
N ASN A 63 -2.54 8.24 -16.59
CA ASN A 63 -2.94 7.31 -17.65
C ASN A 63 -2.95 5.85 -17.15
N LEU A 64 -1.93 5.46 -16.35
CA LEU A 64 -1.89 4.13 -15.75
C LEU A 64 -3.07 3.87 -14.82
N LEU A 65 -3.41 4.84 -13.96
CA LEU A 65 -4.54 4.73 -13.03
C LEU A 65 -5.90 4.63 -13.75
N HIS A 66 -6.00 5.22 -14.94
CA HIS A 66 -7.21 5.19 -15.77
C HIS A 66 -7.26 4.03 -16.78
N ASP A 67 -6.19 3.24 -16.93
CA ASP A 67 -6.22 2.05 -17.79
C ASP A 67 -7.31 1.09 -17.30
N PRO A 68 -8.31 0.73 -18.13
CA PRO A 68 -9.44 -0.09 -17.70
C PRO A 68 -9.04 -1.49 -17.22
N ARG A 69 -7.88 -1.99 -17.60
CA ARG A 69 -7.33 -3.28 -17.17
C ARG A 69 -6.76 -3.24 -15.77
N LEU A 70 -6.29 -2.04 -15.32
CA LEU A 70 -5.55 -1.81 -14.07
C LEU A 70 -6.34 -1.00 -13.04
N LYS A 71 -7.39 -0.30 -13.47
CA LYS A 71 -8.22 0.56 -12.60
C LYS A 71 -8.71 -0.18 -11.36
N GLY A 72 -8.36 0.33 -10.18
CA GLY A 72 -8.67 -0.27 -8.90
C GLY A 72 -7.87 -1.53 -8.54
N LYS A 73 -6.86 -1.91 -9.37
CA LYS A 73 -6.02 -3.11 -9.18
C LYS A 73 -4.53 -2.80 -9.10
N VAL A 74 -4.13 -1.55 -9.28
CA VAL A 74 -2.73 -1.13 -9.27
C VAL A 74 -2.45 -0.19 -8.11
N GLN A 75 -1.36 -0.44 -7.39
CA GLN A 75 -0.73 0.51 -6.48
C GLN A 75 0.39 1.23 -7.22
N VAL A 76 0.50 2.53 -6.99
CA VAL A 76 1.51 3.36 -7.65
C VAL A 76 2.30 4.14 -6.63
N GLU A 77 3.61 4.17 -6.81
CA GLU A 77 4.51 5.06 -6.09
C GLU A 77 5.29 5.91 -7.09
N LEU A 78 5.49 7.19 -6.76
CA LEU A 78 6.40 8.10 -7.45
C LEU A 78 7.55 8.44 -6.51
N ILE A 79 8.74 7.93 -6.81
CA ILE A 79 9.98 8.25 -6.09
C ILE A 79 10.77 9.33 -6.82
N ALA A 80 11.07 10.43 -6.14
CA ALA A 80 11.92 11.50 -6.66
C ALA A 80 13.32 11.42 -6.03
N ASN A 81 14.33 11.53 -6.87
CA ASN A 81 15.73 11.65 -6.47
C ASN A 81 16.47 12.63 -7.40
N ALA A 82 17.73 12.94 -7.10
CA ALA A 82 18.53 13.89 -7.86
C ALA A 82 17.72 15.19 -8.14
N GLN A 83 17.78 15.75 -9.33
CA GLN A 83 17.03 16.95 -9.69
C GLN A 83 15.50 16.76 -9.71
N GLY A 84 15.02 15.52 -9.67
CA GLY A 84 13.60 15.21 -9.59
C GLY A 84 12.90 15.73 -8.33
N PHE A 85 13.66 16.10 -7.27
CA PHE A 85 13.12 16.77 -6.08
C PHE A 85 12.29 18.02 -6.42
N ALA A 86 12.61 18.69 -7.55
CA ALA A 86 11.89 19.87 -8.03
C ALA A 86 10.39 19.61 -8.27
N ALA A 87 9.99 18.35 -8.51
CA ALA A 87 8.58 17.97 -8.60
C ALA A 87 7.82 18.24 -7.30
N TYR A 88 8.50 18.24 -6.16
CA TYR A 88 7.91 18.27 -4.83
C TYR A 88 8.12 19.58 -4.06
N VAL A 89 8.87 20.53 -4.64
CA VAL A 89 9.10 21.85 -4.05
C VAL A 89 7.84 22.69 -4.14
N LYS A 90 7.52 23.40 -3.06
CA LYS A 90 6.38 24.33 -3.01
C LYS A 90 6.44 25.38 -4.12
N ASN A 91 5.27 25.80 -4.59
CA ASN A 91 5.10 26.81 -5.63
C ASN A 91 5.68 26.46 -7.01
N ASN A 92 5.84 25.18 -7.32
CA ASN A 92 6.34 24.69 -8.61
C ASN A 92 5.27 24.55 -9.70
N GLY A 93 3.99 24.82 -9.36
CA GLY A 93 2.86 24.69 -10.29
C GLY A 93 2.27 23.28 -10.43
N PHE A 94 2.81 22.27 -9.73
CA PHE A 94 2.32 20.88 -9.79
C PHE A 94 1.51 20.44 -8.57
N GLU A 95 1.30 21.31 -7.59
CA GLU A 95 0.67 20.95 -6.31
C GLU A 95 -0.69 20.29 -6.50
N GLN A 96 -1.59 20.88 -7.25
CA GLN A 96 -2.94 20.34 -7.48
C GLN A 96 -2.88 18.95 -8.12
N LYS A 97 -1.99 18.74 -9.08
CA LYS A 97 -1.81 17.45 -9.75
C LYS A 97 -1.29 16.39 -8.79
N LEU A 98 -0.31 16.73 -7.97
CA LEU A 98 0.26 15.83 -6.95
C LEU A 98 -0.78 15.47 -5.89
N GLN A 99 -1.56 16.45 -5.40
CA GLN A 99 -2.65 16.20 -4.45
C GLN A 99 -3.73 15.30 -5.05
N SER A 100 -4.10 15.54 -6.32
CA SER A 100 -5.06 14.68 -7.03
C SER A 100 -4.56 13.24 -7.15
N LEU A 101 -3.29 13.03 -7.47
CA LEU A 101 -2.70 11.69 -7.53
C LEU A 101 -2.65 11.04 -6.14
N GLN A 102 -2.29 11.79 -5.10
CA GLN A 102 -2.29 11.28 -3.72
C GLN A 102 -3.70 10.85 -3.28
N GLN A 103 -4.73 11.63 -3.60
CA GLN A 103 -6.13 11.29 -3.31
C GLN A 103 -6.58 10.02 -4.05
N GLN A 104 -5.96 9.70 -5.18
CA GLN A 104 -6.16 8.46 -5.91
C GLN A 104 -5.31 7.29 -5.38
N GLY A 105 -4.59 7.48 -4.27
CA GLY A 105 -3.79 6.46 -3.61
C GLY A 105 -2.34 6.34 -4.08
N VAL A 106 -1.84 7.30 -4.87
CA VAL A 106 -0.42 7.33 -5.25
C VAL A 106 0.45 7.70 -4.05
N LEU A 107 1.45 6.89 -3.76
CA LEU A 107 2.48 7.19 -2.78
C LEU A 107 3.49 8.17 -3.41
N LEU A 108 3.72 9.31 -2.76
CA LEU A 108 4.65 10.32 -3.22
C LEU A 108 5.86 10.34 -2.29
N ALA A 109 7.01 9.88 -2.77
CA ALA A 109 8.21 9.66 -1.97
C ALA A 109 9.40 10.48 -2.48
N GLN A 110 10.15 11.06 -1.54
CA GLN A 110 11.37 11.85 -1.78
C GLN A 110 12.57 11.16 -1.14
N CYS A 111 13.67 11.03 -1.88
CA CYS A 111 14.94 10.52 -1.38
C CYS A 111 15.59 11.48 -0.37
N ALA A 112 15.84 11.01 0.87
CA ALA A 112 16.53 11.81 1.90
C ALA A 112 17.98 12.10 1.53
N ASN A 113 18.67 11.18 0.85
CA ASN A 113 20.05 11.40 0.39
C ASN A 113 20.11 12.62 -0.55
N THR A 114 19.16 12.72 -1.47
CA THR A 114 19.04 13.87 -2.37
C THR A 114 18.87 15.18 -1.62
N LEU A 115 17.97 15.21 -0.63
CA LEU A 115 17.76 16.43 0.17
C LEU A 115 19.06 16.86 0.88
N ARG A 116 19.79 15.91 1.44
CA ARG A 116 21.06 16.17 2.11
C ARG A 116 22.14 16.66 1.14
N GLU A 117 22.29 16.00 0.00
CA GLU A 117 23.32 16.30 -1.01
C GLU A 117 23.08 17.64 -1.69
N LEU A 118 21.83 18.01 -1.93
CA LEU A 118 21.47 19.25 -2.61
C LEU A 118 21.11 20.38 -1.62
N HIS A 119 21.27 20.15 -0.31
CA HIS A 119 20.97 21.13 0.76
C HIS A 119 19.53 21.66 0.71
N VAL A 120 18.56 20.78 0.38
CA VAL A 120 17.13 21.11 0.31
C VAL A 120 16.48 20.81 1.66
N ASP A 121 15.87 21.82 2.27
CA ASP A 121 15.12 21.65 3.51
C ASP A 121 13.81 20.90 3.29
N ARG A 122 13.47 19.98 4.22
CA ARG A 122 12.17 19.29 4.21
C ARG A 122 10.99 20.27 4.21
N LYS A 123 11.12 21.43 4.85
CA LYS A 123 10.10 22.48 4.92
C LYS A 123 9.78 23.11 3.56
N ASP A 124 10.68 23.01 2.57
CA ASP A 124 10.50 23.55 1.22
C ASP A 124 9.68 22.63 0.33
N LEU A 125 9.50 21.39 0.74
CA LEU A 125 8.62 20.42 0.05
C LEU A 125 7.17 20.56 0.51
N TYR A 126 6.25 20.09 -0.33
CA TYR A 126 4.86 19.93 0.09
C TYR A 126 4.76 19.02 1.32
N PRO A 127 3.89 19.35 2.30
CA PRO A 127 3.83 18.61 3.58
C PRO A 127 3.36 17.15 3.42
N PHE A 128 2.63 16.86 2.36
CA PHE A 128 2.09 15.53 2.07
C PHE A 128 3.09 14.58 1.39
N ILE A 129 4.32 15.03 1.08
CA ILE A 129 5.36 14.17 0.52
C ILE A 129 6.01 13.35 1.64
N THR A 130 6.12 12.05 1.45
CA THR A 130 6.86 11.14 2.34
C THR A 130 8.36 11.21 2.03
N VAL A 131 9.21 11.19 3.06
CA VAL A 131 10.66 11.12 2.85
C VAL A 131 11.13 9.71 3.19
N VAL A 132 11.80 9.06 2.23
CA VAL A 132 12.39 7.73 2.40
C VAL A 132 13.92 7.85 2.52
N PRO A 133 14.60 6.94 3.24
CA PRO A 133 16.04 7.03 3.46
C PRO A 133 16.86 7.09 2.17
N SER A 134 16.48 6.30 1.17
CA SER A 134 17.18 6.20 -0.12
C SER A 134 16.17 5.92 -1.24
N GLY A 135 16.20 6.72 -2.30
CA GLY A 135 15.38 6.46 -3.48
C GLY A 135 15.74 5.14 -4.18
N MET A 136 17.03 4.83 -4.27
CA MET A 136 17.48 3.56 -4.84
C MET A 136 17.07 2.38 -3.95
N GLY A 137 17.14 2.54 -2.62
CA GLY A 137 16.67 1.54 -1.67
C GLY A 137 15.18 1.28 -1.82
N GLU A 138 14.37 2.34 -1.97
CA GLU A 138 12.92 2.20 -2.19
C GLU A 138 12.62 1.43 -3.48
N ILE A 139 13.25 1.81 -4.60
CA ILE A 139 13.11 1.09 -5.87
C ILE A 139 13.46 -0.39 -5.71
N THR A 140 14.61 -0.69 -5.09
CA THR A 140 15.05 -2.08 -4.88
C THR A 140 14.04 -2.90 -4.07
N ILE A 141 13.49 -2.29 -3.01
CA ILE A 141 12.48 -2.95 -2.16
C ILE A 141 11.20 -3.22 -2.97
N ARG A 142 10.72 -2.25 -3.74
CA ARG A 142 9.51 -2.41 -4.55
C ARG A 142 9.68 -3.44 -5.66
N GLU A 143 10.81 -3.44 -6.35
CA GLU A 143 11.11 -4.47 -7.36
C GLU A 143 11.19 -5.87 -6.75
N ALA A 144 11.81 -6.02 -5.57
CA ALA A 144 11.82 -7.29 -4.84
C ALA A 144 10.41 -7.75 -4.40
N GLN A 145 9.47 -6.81 -4.24
CA GLN A 145 8.05 -7.09 -3.99
C GLN A 145 7.24 -7.38 -5.28
N GLY A 146 7.90 -7.43 -6.44
CA GLY A 146 7.26 -7.70 -7.72
C GLY A 146 6.63 -6.47 -8.40
N TRP A 147 6.98 -5.26 -7.99
CA TRP A 147 6.51 -4.05 -8.64
C TRP A 147 7.26 -3.80 -9.96
N ALA A 148 6.55 -3.26 -10.95
CA ALA A 148 7.15 -2.81 -12.19
C ALA A 148 7.89 -1.48 -11.97
N TYR A 149 9.16 -1.42 -12.35
CA TYR A 149 9.92 -0.17 -12.37
C TYR A 149 9.67 0.59 -13.68
N ILE A 150 9.33 1.87 -13.57
CA ILE A 150 9.03 2.74 -14.72
C ILE A 150 9.79 4.06 -14.56
N HIS A 151 10.66 4.35 -15.54
CA HIS A 151 11.40 5.62 -15.61
C HIS A 151 11.05 6.35 -16.92
N PRO A 152 10.09 7.27 -16.90
CA PRO A 152 9.73 8.04 -18.07
C PRO A 152 10.90 8.96 -18.47
N SER A 153 11.55 8.69 -19.58
CA SER A 153 12.62 9.57 -20.09
C SER A 153 12.11 10.99 -20.33
N ALA A 154 12.96 11.98 -20.12
CA ALA A 154 12.65 13.37 -20.46
C ALA A 154 12.24 13.48 -21.95
N PRO A 155 11.36 14.44 -22.32
CA PRO A 155 11.08 14.70 -23.71
C PRO A 155 12.40 15.00 -24.45
N ASN A 156 12.60 14.37 -25.59
CA ASN A 156 13.73 14.73 -26.45
C ASN A 156 13.48 16.14 -27.01
N PRO A 157 14.33 17.14 -26.72
CA PRO A 157 14.11 18.50 -27.19
C PRO A 157 14.24 18.66 -28.73
N GLY A 158 14.64 17.57 -29.42
CA GLY A 158 14.83 17.56 -30.86
C GLY A 158 13.78 16.79 -31.68
N LEU A 159 12.64 16.39 -31.06
CA LEU A 159 11.50 15.78 -31.78
C LEU A 159 10.30 16.70 -31.75
#